data_eca8736c5d9f0f5f5e52a86e40418118
#
_entry.id   eca8736c5d9f0f5f5e52a86e40418118
#
_cell.length_a   1.000
_cell.length_b   1.000
_cell.length_c   1.000
_cell.angle_alpha   90.00
_cell.angle_beta   90.00
_cell.angle_gamma   90.00
#
_symmetry.space_group_name_H-M   'P 1'
#
loop_
_entity.id
_entity.type
_entity.pdbx_description
1 polymer ?
#
loop_
_entity_poly.entity_id
_entity_poly.type
_entity_poly.pdbx_seq_one_letter_code
_entity_poly.pdbx_strand_id
1 'polypeptide(L)'
;MEAQYIYIGLAAAFGLFMAWGIGANDVANAMATSVGSKALTIKQAILVAAIFEFLGAVLAGGAVTSTIRKVIVDTAPLTGTPELLIYGMLAALLAAGTWLLIASKNGWPVSTTHSIVGAIVGFAAVGIGVDAVKWGKVGTIVMSWVASPLTAGVIAYLIYLSVQKLILSQEDPLTKAKRYVPVYIFLAAFTITLVTILKGLKHVGLDISIENSYLLAVSIAVVIALVGAMFIRRIEPDPKAEKAQHFYTVERVFGVLMVVTACGMAFAHGSNDVANAIGPLAAVISVATTGAIASQSALPIWVL
;
A
#
# COMPACT_ATOMS: atom_id res chain seq x y z
N MET A 1 6.06 -33.63 13.50
CA MET A 1 7.08 -32.57 13.70
C MET A 1 7.82 -32.23 12.39
N GLU A 2 8.36 -33.20 11.64
CA GLU A 2 9.11 -32.93 10.40
C GLU A 2 8.27 -32.25 9.32
N ALA A 3 7.06 -32.70 9.05
CA ALA A 3 6.17 -32.12 8.05
C ALA A 3 5.80 -30.65 8.35
N GLN A 4 5.67 -30.29 9.62
CA GLN A 4 5.38 -28.92 10.07
C GLN A 4 6.47 -27.94 9.63
N TYR A 5 7.75 -28.31 9.84
CA TYR A 5 8.88 -27.44 9.45
C TYR A 5 8.99 -27.30 7.92
N ILE A 6 8.65 -28.37 7.18
CA ILE A 6 8.62 -28.33 5.70
C ILE A 6 7.56 -27.32 5.23
N TYR A 7 6.33 -27.40 5.78
CA TYR A 7 5.27 -26.46 5.39
C TYR A 7 5.61 -25.02 5.72
N ILE A 8 6.17 -24.75 6.90
CA ILE A 8 6.61 -23.42 7.29
C ILE A 8 7.74 -22.92 6.37
N GLY A 9 8.71 -23.79 6.06
CA GLY A 9 9.82 -23.46 5.16
C GLY A 9 9.33 -23.12 3.73
N LEU A 10 8.42 -23.94 3.18
CA LEU A 10 7.81 -23.66 1.88
C LEU A 10 6.98 -22.36 1.90
N ALA A 11 6.20 -22.15 2.96
CA ALA A 11 5.41 -20.92 3.09
C ALA A 11 6.29 -19.68 3.19
N ALA A 12 7.41 -19.75 3.92
CA ALA A 12 8.38 -18.67 3.97
C ALA A 12 9.02 -18.42 2.59
N ALA A 13 9.43 -19.47 1.88
CA ALA A 13 10.02 -19.34 0.55
C ALA A 13 9.04 -18.74 -0.47
N PHE A 14 7.79 -19.23 -0.51
CA PHE A 14 6.77 -18.73 -1.44
C PHE A 14 6.25 -17.35 -1.02
N GLY A 15 6.17 -17.06 0.29
CA GLY A 15 5.83 -15.75 0.81
C GLY A 15 6.87 -14.69 0.43
N LEU A 16 8.17 -15.00 0.59
CA LEU A 16 9.27 -14.14 0.14
C LEU A 16 9.27 -13.97 -1.39
N PHE A 17 9.00 -15.03 -2.15
CA PHE A 17 8.87 -14.96 -3.60
C PHE A 17 7.70 -14.04 -4.02
N MET A 18 6.56 -14.15 -3.34
CA MET A 18 5.41 -13.26 -3.56
C MET A 18 5.75 -11.82 -3.18
N ALA A 19 6.39 -11.59 -2.02
CA ALA A 19 6.81 -10.25 -1.57
C ALA A 19 7.81 -9.61 -2.54
N TRP A 20 8.77 -10.39 -3.06
CA TRP A 20 9.66 -9.93 -4.12
C TRP A 20 8.88 -9.54 -5.39
N GLY A 21 7.89 -10.34 -5.79
CA GLY A 21 7.04 -10.05 -6.96
C GLY A 21 6.23 -8.76 -6.77
N ILE A 22 5.69 -8.51 -5.56
CA ILE A 22 5.01 -7.27 -5.18
C ILE A 22 5.96 -6.08 -5.38
N GLY A 23 7.15 -6.12 -4.77
CA GLY A 23 8.14 -5.05 -4.91
C GLY A 23 8.58 -4.82 -6.36
N ALA A 24 8.79 -5.89 -7.14
CA ALA A 24 9.22 -5.79 -8.52
C ALA A 24 8.16 -5.19 -9.47
N ASN A 25 6.86 -5.36 -9.19
CA ASN A 25 5.78 -4.88 -10.04
C ASN A 25 5.22 -3.52 -9.56
N ASP A 26 4.93 -3.38 -8.27
CA ASP A 26 4.11 -2.28 -7.76
C ASP A 26 4.92 -1.04 -7.34
N VAL A 27 6.18 -1.17 -6.94
CA VAL A 27 7.02 -0.02 -6.57
C VAL A 27 7.14 0.98 -7.73
N ALA A 28 7.19 0.47 -8.98
CA ALA A 28 7.20 1.32 -10.15
C ALA A 28 5.95 2.20 -10.24
N ASN A 29 4.78 1.64 -9.91
CA ASN A 29 3.50 2.38 -9.92
C ASN A 29 3.48 3.47 -8.83
N ALA A 30 3.99 3.18 -7.64
CA ALA A 30 4.05 4.13 -6.53
C ALA A 30 5.03 5.30 -6.81
N MET A 31 6.13 5.04 -7.52
CA MET A 31 7.22 6.01 -7.72
C MET A 31 7.27 6.65 -9.10
N ALA A 32 6.54 6.11 -10.10
CA ALA A 32 6.63 6.55 -11.49
C ALA A 32 6.38 8.05 -11.68
N THR A 33 5.38 8.61 -11.01
CA THR A 33 5.05 10.03 -11.10
C THR A 33 6.14 10.92 -10.52
N SER A 34 6.77 10.51 -9.41
CA SER A 34 7.85 11.24 -8.74
C SER A 34 9.15 11.22 -9.55
N VAL A 35 9.42 10.11 -10.24
CA VAL A 35 10.57 9.98 -11.15
C VAL A 35 10.29 10.70 -12.47
N GLY A 36 9.09 10.53 -13.03
CA GLY A 36 8.69 11.17 -14.29
C GLY A 36 8.65 12.71 -14.21
N SER A 37 8.23 13.25 -13.06
CA SER A 37 8.28 14.69 -12.77
C SER A 37 9.69 15.20 -12.42
N LYS A 38 10.69 14.32 -12.36
CA LYS A 38 12.08 14.64 -11.93
C LYS A 38 12.18 15.17 -10.49
N ALA A 39 11.16 14.98 -9.66
CA ALA A 39 11.22 15.30 -8.23
C ALA A 39 12.19 14.38 -7.49
N LEU A 40 12.30 13.12 -7.93
CA LEU A 40 13.25 12.13 -7.44
C LEU A 40 14.01 11.48 -8.61
N THR A 41 15.26 11.18 -8.41
CA THR A 41 15.99 10.25 -9.28
C THR A 41 15.55 8.82 -9.00
N ILE A 42 15.77 7.89 -9.94
CA ILE A 42 15.43 6.47 -9.74
C ILE A 42 16.07 5.90 -8.46
N LYS A 43 17.33 6.23 -8.18
CA LYS A 43 18.03 5.76 -6.97
C LYS A 43 17.39 6.31 -5.68
N GLN A 44 17.01 7.58 -5.68
CA GLN A 44 16.30 8.19 -4.55
C GLN A 44 14.89 7.58 -4.38
N ALA A 45 14.17 7.35 -5.48
CA ALA A 45 12.86 6.72 -5.44
C ALA A 45 12.91 5.30 -4.87
N ILE A 46 13.91 4.49 -5.26
CA ILE A 46 14.13 3.14 -4.70
C ILE A 46 14.42 3.23 -3.19
N LEU A 47 15.27 4.17 -2.76
CA LEU A 47 15.59 4.33 -1.35
C LEU A 47 14.36 4.76 -0.53
N VAL A 48 13.58 5.73 -1.05
CA VAL A 48 12.33 6.18 -0.43
C VAL A 48 11.34 5.01 -0.35
N ALA A 49 11.14 4.27 -1.44
CA ALA A 49 10.27 3.11 -1.46
C ALA A 49 10.70 2.07 -0.43
N ALA A 50 11.98 1.66 -0.41
CA ALA A 50 12.49 0.66 0.53
C ALA A 50 12.24 1.04 2.00
N ILE A 51 12.48 2.30 2.37
CA ILE A 51 12.28 2.78 3.74
C ILE A 51 10.80 2.84 4.09
N PHE A 52 9.99 3.50 3.26
CA PHE A 52 8.59 3.77 3.60
C PHE A 52 7.69 2.56 3.42
N GLU A 53 7.95 1.67 2.46
CA GLU A 53 7.22 0.40 2.34
C GLU A 53 7.51 -0.51 3.53
N PHE A 54 8.78 -0.61 3.95
CA PHE A 54 9.14 -1.36 5.16
C PHE A 54 8.44 -0.82 6.39
N LEU A 55 8.47 0.52 6.59
CA LEU A 55 7.77 1.14 7.70
C LEU A 55 6.25 0.93 7.61
N GLY A 56 5.68 1.00 6.41
CA GLY A 56 4.27 0.73 6.17
C GLY A 56 3.87 -0.69 6.54
N ALA A 57 4.66 -1.68 6.10
CA ALA A 57 4.45 -3.09 6.41
C ALA A 57 4.49 -3.35 7.91
N VAL A 58 5.56 -2.91 8.59
CA VAL A 58 5.77 -3.16 10.03
C VAL A 58 4.75 -2.41 10.90
N LEU A 59 4.49 -1.14 10.62
CA LEU A 59 3.64 -0.30 11.48
C LEU A 59 2.14 -0.47 11.20
N ALA A 60 1.73 -0.83 10.00
CA ALA A 60 0.33 -0.83 9.61
C ALA A 60 -0.16 -2.10 8.89
N GLY A 61 0.74 -3.00 8.48
CA GLY A 61 0.40 -4.19 7.69
C GLY A 61 -0.41 -5.25 8.43
N GLY A 62 -0.26 -5.36 9.74
CA GLY A 62 -0.94 -6.37 10.55
C GLY A 62 -2.48 -6.30 10.48
N ALA A 63 -3.06 -5.10 10.29
CA ALA A 63 -4.50 -4.90 10.19
C ALA A 63 -5.11 -5.58 8.96
N VAL A 64 -4.40 -5.53 7.83
CA VAL A 64 -4.91 -6.00 6.54
C VAL A 64 -4.77 -7.52 6.40
N THR A 65 -3.75 -8.11 7.01
CA THR A 65 -3.45 -9.55 6.94
C THR A 65 -4.62 -10.42 7.41
N SER A 66 -5.37 -9.99 8.43
CA SER A 66 -6.53 -10.73 8.94
C SER A 66 -7.70 -10.83 7.96
N THR A 67 -7.79 -9.90 7.01
CA THR A 67 -8.91 -9.77 6.07
C THR A 67 -8.84 -10.80 4.95
N ILE A 68 -7.67 -11.01 4.35
CA ILE A 68 -7.50 -11.93 3.21
C ILE A 68 -7.86 -13.36 3.60
N ARG A 69 -7.48 -13.80 4.81
CA ARG A 69 -7.67 -15.17 5.27
C ARG A 69 -9.13 -15.54 5.57
N LYS A 70 -9.93 -14.61 6.11
CA LYS A 70 -11.28 -14.92 6.66
C LYS A 70 -12.43 -14.68 5.69
N VAL A 71 -12.18 -13.89 4.66
CA VAL A 71 -13.26 -13.22 3.92
C VAL A 71 -13.66 -13.99 2.66
N ILE A 72 -12.72 -14.71 2.03
CA ILE A 72 -12.92 -15.24 0.68
C ILE A 72 -13.40 -16.68 0.66
N VAL A 73 -12.88 -17.52 1.57
CA VAL A 73 -13.14 -18.98 1.60
C VAL A 73 -13.96 -19.35 2.81
N ASP A 74 -14.96 -20.22 2.62
CA ASP A 74 -15.58 -20.90 3.73
C ASP A 74 -14.69 -22.07 4.17
N THR A 75 -14.20 -21.99 5.39
CA THR A 75 -13.31 -23.01 5.96
C THR A 75 -14.06 -24.10 6.74
N ALA A 76 -15.38 -24.01 6.86
CA ALA A 76 -16.16 -25.03 7.56
C ALA A 76 -16.01 -26.44 6.95
N PRO A 77 -15.98 -26.61 5.61
CA PRO A 77 -15.75 -27.91 5.00
C PRO A 77 -14.36 -28.50 5.28
N LEU A 78 -13.39 -27.65 5.67
CA LEU A 78 -12.00 -28.05 5.90
C LEU A 78 -11.69 -28.49 7.34
N THR A 79 -12.67 -28.46 8.25
CA THR A 79 -12.46 -28.81 9.66
C THR A 79 -11.93 -30.24 9.86
N GLY A 80 -12.28 -31.16 8.96
CA GLY A 80 -11.80 -32.56 8.96
C GLY A 80 -10.46 -32.76 8.23
N THR A 81 -10.02 -31.80 7.42
CA THR A 81 -8.80 -31.88 6.60
C THR A 81 -8.10 -30.53 6.55
N PRO A 82 -7.57 -30.04 7.70
CA PRO A 82 -6.95 -28.70 7.76
C PRO A 82 -5.72 -28.57 6.87
N GLU A 83 -5.07 -29.66 6.52
CA GLU A 83 -3.91 -29.70 5.62
C GLU A 83 -4.23 -29.22 4.22
N LEU A 84 -5.48 -29.40 3.76
CA LEU A 84 -5.91 -28.91 2.45
C LEU A 84 -5.82 -27.37 2.37
N LEU A 85 -6.04 -26.66 3.47
CA LEU A 85 -5.82 -25.22 3.55
C LEU A 85 -4.33 -24.87 3.41
N ILE A 86 -3.43 -25.67 3.99
CA ILE A 86 -1.98 -25.47 3.82
C ILE A 86 -1.62 -25.56 2.35
N TYR A 87 -2.03 -26.63 1.67
CA TYR A 87 -1.73 -26.82 0.25
C TYR A 87 -2.31 -25.73 -0.62
N GLY A 88 -3.54 -25.28 -0.31
CA GLY A 88 -4.20 -24.21 -1.03
C GLY A 88 -3.51 -22.87 -0.88
N MET A 89 -3.06 -22.52 0.32
CA MET A 89 -2.37 -21.26 0.55
C MET A 89 -0.95 -21.26 -0.05
N LEU A 90 -0.24 -22.38 0.01
CA LEU A 90 1.05 -22.55 -0.68
C LEU A 90 0.89 -22.43 -2.20
N ALA A 91 -0.11 -23.10 -2.77
CA ALA A 91 -0.42 -23.01 -4.19
C ALA A 91 -0.79 -21.57 -4.61
N ALA A 92 -1.58 -20.87 -3.80
CA ALA A 92 -1.97 -19.49 -4.06
C ALA A 92 -0.77 -18.54 -4.05
N LEU A 93 0.15 -18.66 -3.06
CA LEU A 93 1.38 -17.86 -3.02
C LEU A 93 2.27 -18.12 -4.24
N LEU A 94 2.47 -19.38 -4.60
CA LEU A 94 3.29 -19.76 -5.74
C LEU A 94 2.68 -19.29 -7.07
N ALA A 95 1.36 -19.46 -7.24
CA ALA A 95 0.65 -19.05 -8.46
C ALA A 95 0.68 -17.54 -8.64
N ALA A 96 0.35 -16.77 -7.58
CA ALA A 96 0.37 -15.32 -7.62
C ALA A 96 1.79 -14.78 -7.82
N GLY A 97 2.80 -15.31 -7.11
CA GLY A 97 4.20 -14.92 -7.29
C GLY A 97 4.71 -15.23 -8.70
N THR A 98 4.36 -16.37 -9.26
CA THR A 98 4.71 -16.75 -10.64
C THR A 98 4.06 -15.82 -11.65
N TRP A 99 2.79 -15.45 -11.45
CA TRP A 99 2.10 -14.48 -12.29
C TRP A 99 2.79 -13.11 -12.24
N LEU A 100 3.16 -12.63 -11.04
CA LEU A 100 3.89 -11.38 -10.89
C LEU A 100 5.27 -11.41 -11.56
N LEU A 101 5.99 -12.53 -11.49
CA LEU A 101 7.25 -12.72 -12.20
C LEU A 101 7.06 -12.58 -13.72
N ILE A 102 6.04 -13.24 -14.27
CA ILE A 102 5.72 -13.18 -15.69
C ILE A 102 5.34 -11.75 -16.08
N ALA A 103 4.47 -11.11 -15.32
CA ALA A 103 4.02 -9.75 -15.55
C ALA A 103 5.18 -8.75 -15.50
N SER A 104 6.04 -8.84 -14.49
CA SER A 104 7.22 -7.97 -14.34
C SER A 104 8.21 -8.13 -15.48
N LYS A 105 8.48 -9.37 -15.94
CA LYS A 105 9.36 -9.62 -17.08
C LYS A 105 8.82 -9.04 -18.40
N ASN A 106 7.51 -8.95 -18.54
CA ASN A 106 6.86 -8.39 -19.72
C ASN A 106 6.55 -6.89 -19.58
N GLY A 107 6.85 -6.27 -18.44
CA GLY A 107 6.52 -4.87 -18.18
C GLY A 107 5.01 -4.62 -18.05
N TRP A 108 4.23 -5.63 -17.64
CA TRP A 108 2.80 -5.49 -17.42
C TRP A 108 2.52 -5.01 -16.01
N PRO A 109 1.90 -3.84 -15.83
CA PRO A 109 1.42 -3.40 -14.52
C PRO A 109 0.17 -4.20 -14.17
N VAL A 110 0.26 -5.07 -13.16
CA VAL A 110 -0.84 -5.90 -12.69
C VAL A 110 -1.11 -5.65 -11.22
N SER A 111 -2.34 -5.90 -10.75
CA SER A 111 -2.66 -5.80 -9.34
C SER A 111 -2.23 -7.07 -8.59
N THR A 112 -1.39 -6.92 -7.60
CA THR A 112 -0.95 -8.00 -6.73
C THR A 112 -2.09 -8.55 -5.87
N THR A 113 -2.97 -7.66 -5.39
CA THR A 113 -4.17 -8.05 -4.63
C THR A 113 -5.15 -8.85 -5.51
N HIS A 114 -5.38 -8.45 -6.77
CA HIS A 114 -6.22 -9.24 -7.69
C HIS A 114 -5.63 -10.62 -7.93
N SER A 115 -4.30 -10.69 -8.05
CA SER A 115 -3.58 -11.95 -8.30
C SER A 115 -3.76 -12.93 -7.15
N ILE A 116 -3.55 -12.50 -5.91
CA ILE A 116 -3.68 -13.39 -4.75
C ILE A 116 -5.14 -13.74 -4.44
N VAL A 117 -6.07 -12.80 -4.59
CA VAL A 117 -7.51 -13.06 -4.44
C VAL A 117 -7.96 -14.08 -5.47
N GLY A 118 -7.58 -13.91 -6.74
CA GLY A 118 -7.88 -14.85 -7.81
C GLY A 118 -7.30 -16.24 -7.55
N ALA A 119 -6.05 -16.33 -7.08
CA ALA A 119 -5.41 -17.59 -6.74
C ALA A 119 -6.13 -18.32 -5.59
N ILE A 120 -6.56 -17.59 -4.54
CA ILE A 120 -7.32 -18.15 -3.40
C ILE A 120 -8.71 -18.61 -3.86
N VAL A 121 -9.41 -17.83 -4.68
CA VAL A 121 -10.70 -18.21 -5.26
C VAL A 121 -10.56 -19.45 -6.13
N GLY A 122 -9.53 -19.50 -6.98
CA GLY A 122 -9.24 -20.66 -7.82
C GLY A 122 -8.97 -21.93 -7.02
N PHE A 123 -8.15 -21.82 -5.97
CA PHE A 123 -7.95 -22.94 -5.05
C PHE A 123 -9.26 -23.37 -4.39
N ALA A 124 -10.05 -22.45 -3.84
CA ALA A 124 -11.29 -22.80 -3.17
C ALA A 124 -12.28 -23.50 -4.12
N ALA A 125 -12.45 -22.98 -5.32
CA ALA A 125 -13.39 -23.53 -6.31
C ALA A 125 -12.98 -24.91 -6.81
N VAL A 126 -11.69 -25.16 -7.04
CA VAL A 126 -11.18 -26.42 -7.59
C VAL A 126 -10.84 -27.43 -6.49
N GLY A 127 -10.20 -26.98 -5.41
CA GLY A 127 -9.71 -27.85 -4.35
C GLY A 127 -10.76 -28.23 -3.30
N ILE A 128 -11.80 -27.41 -3.12
CA ILE A 128 -12.86 -27.67 -2.12
C ILE A 128 -14.20 -27.82 -2.80
N GLY A 129 -14.55 -26.90 -3.67
CA GLY A 129 -15.82 -26.82 -4.38
C GLY A 129 -16.26 -25.37 -4.61
N VAL A 130 -17.03 -25.13 -5.63
CA VAL A 130 -17.51 -23.79 -6.00
C VAL A 130 -18.32 -23.14 -4.87
N ASP A 131 -19.02 -23.94 -4.08
CA ASP A 131 -19.86 -23.49 -2.96
C ASP A 131 -19.03 -23.04 -1.74
N ALA A 132 -17.75 -23.43 -1.67
CA ALA A 132 -16.82 -22.96 -0.62
C ALA A 132 -16.34 -21.53 -0.86
N VAL A 133 -16.58 -20.97 -2.03
CA VAL A 133 -16.26 -19.56 -2.34
C VAL A 133 -17.38 -18.67 -1.83
N LYS A 134 -17.04 -17.70 -0.99
CA LYS A 134 -17.98 -16.68 -0.50
C LYS A 134 -18.26 -15.62 -1.58
N TRP A 135 -19.01 -15.99 -2.62
CA TRP A 135 -19.25 -15.16 -3.81
C TRP A 135 -19.76 -13.75 -3.50
N GLY A 136 -20.60 -13.59 -2.45
CA GLY A 136 -21.04 -12.27 -2.02
C GLY A 136 -19.88 -11.36 -1.55
N LYS A 137 -18.84 -11.95 -0.95
CA LYS A 137 -17.64 -11.22 -0.55
C LYS A 137 -16.74 -10.93 -1.75
N VAL A 138 -16.58 -11.91 -2.64
CA VAL A 138 -15.87 -11.71 -3.91
C VAL A 138 -16.51 -10.59 -4.71
N GLY A 139 -17.84 -10.57 -4.82
CA GLY A 139 -18.60 -9.49 -5.47
C GLY A 139 -18.32 -8.12 -4.84
N THR A 140 -18.31 -8.02 -3.49
CA THR A 140 -17.96 -6.79 -2.78
C THR A 140 -16.54 -6.31 -3.10
N ILE A 141 -15.57 -7.25 -3.16
CA ILE A 141 -14.19 -6.95 -3.54
C ILE A 141 -14.13 -6.44 -4.97
N VAL A 142 -14.77 -7.12 -5.92
CA VAL A 142 -14.82 -6.69 -7.33
C VAL A 142 -15.48 -5.32 -7.48
N MET A 143 -16.56 -5.05 -6.75
CA MET A 143 -17.18 -3.72 -6.74
C MET A 143 -16.24 -2.64 -6.21
N SER A 144 -15.41 -2.95 -5.23
CA SER A 144 -14.40 -2.00 -4.72
C SER A 144 -13.34 -1.65 -5.77
N TRP A 145 -13.01 -2.58 -6.67
CA TRP A 145 -12.07 -2.34 -7.77
C TRP A 145 -12.57 -1.31 -8.79
N VAL A 146 -13.87 -1.11 -8.86
CA VAL A 146 -14.51 -0.07 -9.69
C VAL A 146 -14.73 1.20 -8.87
N ALA A 147 -15.29 1.08 -7.66
CA ALA A 147 -15.64 2.23 -6.84
C ALA A 147 -14.41 3.03 -6.37
N SER A 148 -13.31 2.35 -5.99
CA SER A 148 -12.10 3.02 -5.50
C SER A 148 -11.44 3.93 -6.53
N PRO A 149 -11.13 3.48 -7.78
CA PRO A 149 -10.51 4.36 -8.77
C PRO A 149 -11.46 5.49 -9.22
N LEU A 150 -12.76 5.24 -9.29
CA LEU A 150 -13.73 6.31 -9.60
C LEU A 150 -13.73 7.39 -8.52
N THR A 151 -13.80 7.00 -7.25
CA THR A 151 -13.75 7.94 -6.11
C THR A 151 -12.42 8.69 -6.09
N ALA A 152 -11.30 7.98 -6.25
CA ALA A 152 -9.98 8.59 -6.31
C ALA A 152 -9.85 9.57 -7.49
N GLY A 153 -10.39 9.22 -8.66
CA GLY A 153 -10.42 10.08 -9.83
C GLY A 153 -11.20 11.38 -9.60
N VAL A 154 -12.38 11.30 -8.98
CA VAL A 154 -13.17 12.49 -8.63
C VAL A 154 -12.40 13.38 -7.64
N ILE A 155 -11.83 12.82 -6.59
CA ILE A 155 -11.05 13.58 -5.61
C ILE A 155 -9.82 14.23 -6.27
N ALA A 156 -9.09 13.47 -7.09
CA ALA A 156 -7.92 13.99 -7.82
C ALA A 156 -8.31 15.14 -8.76
N TYR A 157 -9.43 15.02 -9.46
CA TYR A 157 -9.96 16.07 -10.32
C TYR A 157 -10.30 17.34 -9.54
N LEU A 158 -10.96 17.22 -8.40
CA LEU A 158 -11.29 18.36 -7.53
C LEU A 158 -10.03 19.05 -6.99
N ILE A 159 -9.03 18.25 -6.57
CA ILE A 159 -7.73 18.79 -6.14
C ILE A 159 -7.05 19.50 -7.31
N TYR A 160 -7.02 18.90 -8.50
CA TYR A 160 -6.47 19.53 -9.70
C TYR A 160 -7.16 20.85 -10.02
N LEU A 161 -8.49 20.91 -10.01
CA LEU A 161 -9.23 22.15 -10.21
C LEU A 161 -8.86 23.22 -9.17
N SER A 162 -8.67 22.83 -7.92
CA SER A 162 -8.24 23.77 -6.88
C SER A 162 -6.83 24.30 -7.14
N VAL A 163 -5.88 23.45 -7.56
CA VAL A 163 -4.52 23.86 -7.96
C VAL A 163 -4.57 24.77 -9.17
N GLN A 164 -5.35 24.40 -10.20
CA GLN A 164 -5.52 25.22 -11.40
C GLN A 164 -6.02 26.63 -11.04
N LYS A 165 -7.09 26.71 -10.25
CA LYS A 165 -7.74 27.98 -9.90
C LYS A 165 -6.91 28.82 -8.93
N LEU A 166 -6.30 28.21 -7.92
CA LEU A 166 -5.62 28.92 -6.82
C LEU A 166 -4.15 29.23 -7.13
N ILE A 167 -3.53 28.49 -8.06
CA ILE A 167 -2.10 28.59 -8.34
C ILE A 167 -1.82 28.86 -9.81
N LEU A 168 -2.16 27.92 -10.71
CA LEU A 168 -1.67 27.94 -12.09
C LEU A 168 -2.30 29.05 -12.95
N SER A 169 -3.56 29.40 -12.73
CA SER A 169 -4.28 30.44 -13.48
C SER A 169 -4.09 31.85 -12.87
N GLN A 170 -3.21 32.02 -11.90
CA GLN A 170 -2.97 33.33 -11.30
C GLN A 170 -1.87 34.10 -12.05
N GLU A 171 -1.86 35.42 -11.91
CA GLU A 171 -0.83 36.28 -12.52
C GLU A 171 0.59 35.97 -12.02
N ASP A 172 0.72 35.64 -10.75
CA ASP A 172 1.99 35.18 -10.14
C ASP A 172 1.82 33.75 -9.54
N PRO A 173 1.96 32.71 -10.39
CA PRO A 173 1.82 31.33 -9.95
C PRO A 173 2.85 30.91 -8.89
N LEU A 174 4.07 31.49 -8.90
CA LEU A 174 5.13 31.13 -7.98
C LEU A 174 4.79 31.54 -6.54
N THR A 175 4.39 32.79 -6.34
CA THR A 175 3.98 33.30 -5.01
C THR A 175 2.75 32.54 -4.50
N LYS A 176 1.81 32.21 -5.39
CA LYS A 176 0.64 31.41 -5.02
C LYS A 176 1.02 29.96 -4.70
N ALA A 177 1.93 29.33 -5.46
CA ALA A 177 2.44 27.99 -5.14
C ALA A 177 3.12 27.97 -3.76
N LYS A 178 4.00 28.92 -3.48
CA LYS A 178 4.66 29.04 -2.16
C LYS A 178 3.66 29.17 -0.99
N ARG A 179 2.51 29.78 -1.25
CA ARG A 179 1.46 29.98 -0.25
C ARG A 179 0.58 28.76 -0.06
N TYR A 180 0.15 28.11 -1.14
CA TYR A 180 -0.88 27.06 -1.11
C TYR A 180 -0.31 25.64 -1.08
N VAL A 181 0.87 25.36 -1.65
CA VAL A 181 1.46 24.02 -1.65
C VAL A 181 1.68 23.46 -0.23
N PRO A 182 2.08 24.25 0.79
CA PRO A 182 2.12 23.76 2.16
C PRO A 182 0.78 23.24 2.71
N VAL A 183 -0.36 23.79 2.24
CA VAL A 183 -1.69 23.30 2.60
C VAL A 183 -1.95 21.92 2.00
N TYR A 184 -1.56 21.69 0.75
CA TYR A 184 -1.64 20.36 0.13
C TYR A 184 -0.72 19.35 0.80
N ILE A 185 0.48 19.77 1.23
CA ILE A 185 1.39 18.93 2.03
C ILE A 185 0.72 18.55 3.36
N PHE A 186 0.09 19.52 4.04
CA PHE A 186 -0.65 19.25 5.27
C PHE A 186 -1.78 18.23 5.05
N LEU A 187 -2.60 18.41 4.02
CA LEU A 187 -3.71 17.49 3.72
C LEU A 187 -3.21 16.07 3.42
N ALA A 188 -2.15 15.93 2.62
CA ALA A 188 -1.56 14.63 2.32
C ALA A 188 -0.99 13.97 3.59
N ALA A 189 -0.17 14.70 4.36
CA ALA A 189 0.45 14.20 5.58
C ALA A 189 -0.60 13.86 6.65
N PHE A 190 -1.65 14.68 6.81
CA PHE A 190 -2.74 14.43 7.74
C PHE A 190 -3.49 13.14 7.41
N THR A 191 -3.87 12.96 6.13
CA THR A 191 -4.62 11.78 5.69
C THR A 191 -3.81 10.51 5.94
N ILE A 192 -2.53 10.50 5.54
CA ILE A 192 -1.65 9.34 5.70
C ILE A 192 -1.44 9.03 7.18
N THR A 193 -1.11 10.04 7.99
CA THR A 193 -0.86 9.87 9.42
C THR A 193 -2.11 9.39 10.15
N LEU A 194 -3.29 9.96 9.84
CA LEU A 194 -4.54 9.56 10.47
C LEU A 194 -4.89 8.10 10.16
N VAL A 195 -4.77 7.68 8.90
CA VAL A 195 -5.01 6.28 8.51
C VAL A 195 -4.03 5.35 9.21
N THR A 196 -2.76 5.73 9.29
CA THR A 196 -1.72 4.96 10.00
C THR A 196 -2.05 4.78 11.47
N ILE A 197 -2.43 5.85 12.17
CA ILE A 197 -2.77 5.78 13.60
C ILE A 197 -4.02 4.94 13.82
N LEU A 198 -5.10 5.21 13.10
CA LEU A 198 -6.38 4.55 13.32
C LEU A 198 -6.39 3.06 12.94
N LYS A 199 -5.62 2.68 11.91
CA LYS A 199 -5.58 1.29 11.43
C LYS A 199 -4.31 0.54 11.81
N GLY A 200 -3.16 1.23 11.84
CA GLY A 200 -1.86 0.60 12.00
C GLY A 200 -1.48 0.36 13.46
N LEU A 201 -1.49 1.40 14.28
CA LEU A 201 -0.90 1.35 15.62
C LEU A 201 -1.61 0.41 16.60
N LYS A 202 -2.87 0.06 16.37
CA LYS A 202 -3.58 -0.98 17.15
C LYS A 202 -2.89 -2.33 17.12
N HIS A 203 -2.18 -2.67 16.04
CA HIS A 203 -1.45 -3.94 15.91
C HIS A 203 -0.12 -3.95 16.66
N VAL A 204 0.44 -2.77 16.91
CA VAL A 204 1.69 -2.62 17.68
C VAL A 204 1.40 -2.49 19.19
N GLY A 205 0.13 -2.67 19.59
CA GLY A 205 -0.29 -2.59 21.01
C GLY A 205 -0.49 -1.15 21.50
N LEU A 206 -0.49 -0.16 20.61
CA LEU A 206 -0.76 1.23 20.95
C LEU A 206 -2.24 1.53 20.65
N ASP A 207 -3.08 1.41 21.67
CA ASP A 207 -4.50 1.77 21.58
C ASP A 207 -4.68 3.25 21.95
N ILE A 208 -4.64 4.10 20.92
CA ILE A 208 -4.80 5.56 21.06
C ILE A 208 -6.28 5.90 20.88
N SER A 209 -6.85 6.69 21.78
CA SER A 209 -8.24 7.16 21.63
C SER A 209 -8.43 7.91 20.31
N ILE A 210 -9.64 7.91 19.78
CA ILE A 210 -9.98 8.57 18.53
C ILE A 210 -9.59 10.05 18.56
N GLU A 211 -9.88 10.75 19.66
CA GLU A 211 -9.55 12.16 19.84
C GLU A 211 -8.05 12.42 19.80
N ASN A 212 -7.26 11.62 20.53
CA ASN A 212 -5.81 11.73 20.54
C ASN A 212 -5.21 11.36 19.17
N SER A 213 -5.85 10.45 18.42
CA SER A 213 -5.45 10.09 17.06
C SER A 213 -5.56 11.29 16.11
N TYR A 214 -6.66 12.04 16.17
CA TYR A 214 -6.83 13.26 15.38
C TYR A 214 -5.81 14.33 15.79
N LEU A 215 -5.63 14.56 17.09
CA LEU A 215 -4.68 15.55 17.58
C LEU A 215 -3.24 15.23 17.15
N LEU A 216 -2.84 13.97 17.26
CA LEU A 216 -1.52 13.51 16.86
C LEU A 216 -1.34 13.62 15.33
N ALA A 217 -2.35 13.24 14.55
CA ALA A 217 -2.31 13.36 13.10
C ALA A 217 -2.18 14.82 12.63
N VAL A 218 -2.94 15.73 13.24
CA VAL A 218 -2.82 17.18 12.97
C VAL A 218 -1.43 17.68 13.33
N SER A 219 -0.92 17.33 14.52
CA SER A 219 0.40 17.79 15.00
C SER A 219 1.52 17.35 14.06
N ILE A 220 1.54 16.08 13.65
CA ILE A 220 2.53 15.54 12.71
C ILE A 220 2.39 16.21 11.34
N ALA A 221 1.16 16.36 10.84
CA ALA A 221 0.92 17.00 9.55
C ALA A 221 1.35 18.46 9.51
N VAL A 222 1.14 19.21 10.62
CA VAL A 222 1.65 20.59 10.77
C VAL A 222 3.16 20.61 10.70
N VAL A 223 3.85 19.72 11.41
CA VAL A 223 5.32 19.66 11.39
C VAL A 223 5.82 19.38 9.96
N ILE A 224 5.24 18.40 9.27
CA ILE A 224 5.62 18.06 7.89
C ILE A 224 5.35 19.23 6.95
N ALA A 225 4.21 19.90 7.09
CA ALA A 225 3.86 21.08 6.27
C ALA A 225 4.82 22.27 6.53
N LEU A 226 5.21 22.50 7.77
CA LEU A 226 6.18 23.56 8.13
C LEU A 226 7.57 23.24 7.56
N VAL A 227 8.03 22.00 7.68
CA VAL A 227 9.29 21.56 7.06
C VAL A 227 9.22 21.73 5.53
N GLY A 228 8.15 21.28 4.89
CA GLY A 228 7.92 21.50 3.46
C GLY A 228 7.92 22.98 3.09
N ALA A 229 7.24 23.82 3.87
CA ALA A 229 7.22 25.27 3.65
C ALA A 229 8.62 25.90 3.77
N MET A 230 9.46 25.42 4.70
CA MET A 230 10.86 25.90 4.82
C MET A 230 11.67 25.57 3.55
N PHE A 231 11.54 24.37 2.99
CA PHE A 231 12.19 24.03 1.73
C PHE A 231 11.65 24.86 0.56
N ILE A 232 10.34 25.03 0.48
CA ILE A 232 9.67 25.82 -0.57
C ILE A 232 10.11 27.29 -0.55
N ARG A 233 10.25 27.89 0.64
CA ARG A 233 10.69 29.30 0.75
C ARG A 233 12.10 29.53 0.21
N ARG A 234 12.99 28.52 0.24
CA ARG A 234 14.35 28.60 -0.29
C ARG A 234 14.42 28.51 -1.82
N ILE A 235 13.32 28.20 -2.48
CA ILE A 235 13.25 28.15 -3.94
C ILE A 235 13.12 29.57 -4.46
N GLU A 236 14.19 30.07 -5.07
CA GLU A 236 14.20 31.41 -5.68
C GLU A 236 14.00 31.30 -7.20
N PRO A 237 13.29 32.26 -7.83
CA PRO A 237 13.23 32.33 -9.28
C PRO A 237 14.61 32.64 -9.82
N ASP A 238 14.98 32.08 -10.97
CA ASP A 238 16.17 32.49 -11.68
C ASP A 238 15.95 33.88 -12.28
N PRO A 239 16.72 34.93 -11.88
CA PRO A 239 16.53 36.29 -12.38
C PRO A 239 16.77 36.46 -13.89
N LYS A 240 17.47 35.49 -14.51
CA LYS A 240 17.80 35.48 -15.94
C LYS A 240 16.83 34.64 -16.77
N ALA A 241 15.85 33.98 -16.11
CA ALA A 241 14.92 33.11 -16.79
C ALA A 241 13.82 33.90 -17.52
N GLU A 242 13.60 33.59 -18.79
CA GLU A 242 12.44 34.11 -19.57
C GLU A 242 11.13 33.64 -18.91
N LYS A 243 10.00 34.36 -19.21
CA LYS A 243 8.68 34.02 -18.64
C LYS A 243 8.27 32.56 -18.80
N ALA A 244 8.71 31.86 -19.85
CA ALA A 244 8.51 30.42 -20.03
C ALA A 244 9.17 29.57 -18.97
N GLN A 245 10.24 30.04 -18.35
CA GLN A 245 10.96 29.33 -17.29
C GLN A 245 10.39 29.57 -15.87
N HIS A 246 9.44 30.50 -15.71
CA HIS A 246 8.72 30.69 -14.45
C HIS A 246 7.93 29.43 -14.03
N PHE A 247 7.39 28.68 -14.99
CA PHE A 247 6.76 27.38 -14.71
C PHE A 247 7.74 26.35 -14.17
N TYR A 248 9.00 26.34 -14.61
CA TYR A 248 10.02 25.46 -14.07
C TYR A 248 10.25 25.67 -12.56
N THR A 249 10.20 26.91 -12.10
CA THR A 249 10.31 27.22 -10.66
C THR A 249 9.07 26.78 -9.89
N VAL A 250 7.87 26.88 -10.49
CA VAL A 250 6.63 26.34 -9.91
C VAL A 250 6.70 24.81 -9.81
N GLU A 251 7.21 24.12 -10.82
CA GLU A 251 7.45 22.68 -10.80
C GLU A 251 8.36 22.26 -9.64
N ARG A 252 9.42 23.01 -9.35
CA ARG A 252 10.29 22.75 -8.19
C ARG A 252 9.55 22.87 -6.87
N VAL A 253 8.61 23.81 -6.74
CA VAL A 253 7.76 23.94 -5.55
C VAL A 253 6.87 22.70 -5.40
N PHE A 254 6.23 22.28 -6.48
CA PHE A 254 5.45 21.02 -6.49
C PHE A 254 6.33 19.77 -6.28
N GLY A 255 7.60 19.81 -6.67
CA GLY A 255 8.56 18.75 -6.41
C GLY A 255 8.66 18.40 -4.92
N VAL A 256 8.57 19.38 -4.02
CA VAL A 256 8.54 19.14 -2.56
C VAL A 256 7.28 18.36 -2.16
N LEU A 257 6.12 18.74 -2.69
CA LEU A 257 4.87 18.01 -2.46
C LEU A 257 4.96 16.59 -3.02
N MET A 258 5.54 16.42 -4.21
CA MET A 258 5.75 15.10 -4.83
C MET A 258 6.60 14.16 -3.97
N VAL A 259 7.65 14.66 -3.32
CA VAL A 259 8.45 13.85 -2.39
C VAL A 259 7.60 13.39 -1.20
N VAL A 260 6.83 14.29 -0.60
CA VAL A 260 5.95 13.95 0.53
C VAL A 260 4.89 12.92 0.13
N THR A 261 4.25 13.11 -1.03
CA THR A 261 3.24 12.15 -1.53
C THR A 261 3.86 10.82 -1.94
N ALA A 262 5.10 10.81 -2.46
CA ALA A 262 5.84 9.58 -2.75
C ALA A 262 6.12 8.76 -1.49
N CYS A 263 6.61 9.42 -0.41
CA CYS A 263 6.79 8.78 0.89
C CYS A 263 5.47 8.18 1.41
N GLY A 264 4.39 8.95 1.32
CA GLY A 264 3.07 8.51 1.76
C GLY A 264 2.50 7.37 0.92
N MET A 265 2.69 7.41 -0.40
CA MET A 265 2.27 6.34 -1.31
C MET A 265 3.03 5.04 -1.00
N ALA A 266 4.36 5.11 -0.86
CA ALA A 266 5.18 3.94 -0.51
C ALA A 266 4.75 3.36 0.84
N PHE A 267 4.50 4.21 1.85
CA PHE A 267 4.01 3.76 3.14
C PHE A 267 2.63 3.08 3.04
N ALA A 268 1.69 3.70 2.34
CA ALA A 268 0.35 3.13 2.14
C ALA A 268 0.40 1.80 1.37
N HIS A 269 1.25 1.72 0.34
CA HIS A 269 1.48 0.51 -0.44
C HIS A 269 2.04 -0.62 0.45
N GLY A 270 3.16 -0.39 1.16
CA GLY A 270 3.74 -1.38 2.06
C GLY A 270 2.76 -1.86 3.13
N SER A 271 1.96 -0.96 3.71
CA SER A 271 0.97 -1.31 4.72
C SER A 271 -0.18 -2.19 4.21
N ASN A 272 -0.51 -2.05 2.93
CA ASN A 272 -1.61 -2.79 2.31
C ASN A 272 -1.13 -4.11 1.70
N ASP A 273 -0.07 -4.05 0.91
CA ASP A 273 0.30 -5.16 0.03
C ASP A 273 1.16 -6.23 0.71
N VAL A 274 1.76 -5.92 1.85
CA VAL A 274 2.37 -6.96 2.71
C VAL A 274 1.36 -8.07 3.05
N ALA A 275 0.10 -7.74 3.20
CA ALA A 275 -0.96 -8.70 3.51
C ALA A 275 -1.18 -9.76 2.41
N ASN A 276 -0.86 -9.44 1.16
CA ASN A 276 -0.97 -10.35 0.03
C ASN A 276 0.01 -11.54 0.15
N ALA A 277 1.19 -11.31 0.72
CA ALA A 277 2.17 -12.35 1.01
C ALA A 277 1.95 -12.97 2.39
N ILE A 278 1.76 -12.13 3.41
CA ILE A 278 1.69 -12.57 4.81
C ILE A 278 0.35 -13.24 5.16
N GLY A 279 -0.75 -12.89 4.49
CA GLY A 279 -2.06 -13.48 4.75
C GLY A 279 -2.08 -15.01 4.57
N PRO A 280 -1.74 -15.53 3.39
CA PRO A 280 -1.62 -16.96 3.14
C PRO A 280 -0.52 -17.62 3.98
N LEU A 281 0.65 -16.97 4.16
CA LEU A 281 1.73 -17.45 5.03
C LEU A 281 1.25 -17.67 6.46
N ALA A 282 0.52 -16.70 7.02
CA ALA A 282 -0.05 -16.79 8.36
C ALA A 282 -1.04 -17.95 8.51
N ALA A 283 -1.83 -18.20 7.47
CA ALA A 283 -2.76 -19.33 7.47
C ALA A 283 -2.00 -20.66 7.53
N VAL A 284 -0.93 -20.81 6.72
CA VAL A 284 -0.09 -22.01 6.75
C VAL A 284 0.56 -22.22 8.12
N ILE A 285 1.21 -21.18 8.67
CA ILE A 285 1.87 -21.24 9.98
C ILE A 285 0.85 -21.64 11.05
N SER A 286 -0.33 -21.01 11.07
CA SER A 286 -1.37 -21.28 12.04
C SER A 286 -1.80 -22.74 12.02
N VAL A 287 -2.14 -23.29 10.86
CA VAL A 287 -2.59 -24.67 10.73
C VAL A 287 -1.44 -25.66 11.02
N ALA A 288 -0.24 -25.38 10.51
CA ALA A 288 0.91 -26.24 10.72
C ALA A 288 1.31 -26.34 12.20
N THR A 289 1.14 -25.27 12.97
CA THR A 289 1.52 -25.26 14.40
C THR A 289 0.42 -25.77 15.34
N THR A 290 -0.85 -25.51 15.01
CA THR A 290 -1.98 -25.83 15.91
C THR A 290 -2.75 -27.09 15.48
N GLY A 291 -2.55 -27.57 14.26
CA GLY A 291 -3.35 -28.66 13.66
C GLY A 291 -4.81 -28.28 13.40
N ALA A 292 -5.19 -27.01 13.61
CA ALA A 292 -6.56 -26.54 13.50
C ALA A 292 -6.66 -25.20 12.73
N ILE A 293 -7.80 -24.97 12.11
CA ILE A 293 -8.07 -23.70 11.41
C ILE A 293 -8.52 -22.67 12.44
N ALA A 294 -7.57 -21.89 12.96
CA ALA A 294 -7.87 -20.84 13.93
C ALA A 294 -8.54 -19.63 13.27
N SER A 295 -9.54 -19.06 13.94
CA SER A 295 -10.22 -17.84 13.48
C SER A 295 -9.35 -16.59 13.58
N GLN A 296 -8.33 -16.59 14.45
CA GLN A 296 -7.31 -15.55 14.58
C GLN A 296 -5.96 -16.22 14.87
N SER A 297 -4.92 -15.88 14.10
CA SER A 297 -3.53 -16.08 14.51
C SER A 297 -2.89 -14.71 14.56
N ALA A 298 -2.50 -14.27 15.75
CA ALA A 298 -1.59 -13.17 15.90
C ALA A 298 -0.23 -13.64 15.37
N LEU A 299 0.24 -13.04 14.30
CA LEU A 299 1.62 -13.24 13.87
C LEU A 299 2.52 -12.35 14.71
N PRO A 300 3.68 -12.87 15.14
CA PRO A 300 4.71 -12.02 15.70
C PRO A 300 5.12 -10.92 14.71
N ILE A 301 5.40 -9.71 15.21
CA ILE A 301 5.76 -8.54 14.38
C ILE A 301 6.97 -8.84 13.47
N TRP A 302 7.88 -9.71 13.91
CA TRP A 302 9.07 -10.07 13.12
C TRP A 302 8.77 -10.88 11.83
N VAL A 303 7.52 -11.36 11.66
CA VAL A 303 7.07 -12.02 10.41
C VAL A 303 6.60 -11.01 9.37
N LEU A 304 6.21 -9.81 9.78
CA LEU A 304 5.83 -8.70 8.90
C LEU A 304 7.06 -8.03 8.29
#